data_a5894016828dbb934cffac2e20a41ebf
#
_entry.id   a5894016828dbb934cffac2e20a41ebf
#
_cell.length_a   1.000
_cell.length_b   1.000
_cell.length_c   1.000
_cell.angle_alpha   90.00
_cell.angle_beta   90.00
_cell.angle_gamma   90.00
#
_symmetry.space_group_name_H-M   'P 1'
#
loop_
_entity.id
_entity.type
_entity.pdbx_description
1 polymer ?
#
loop_
_entity_poly.entity_id
_entity_poly.type
_entity_poly.pdbx_seq_one_letter_code
_entity_poly.pdbx_strand_id
1 'polypeptide(L)'
;MKIVIMGAGAVGSYYGGVFKRNGIDVTLINRGKHHEAIVNNGLNIKSFWGDFNVDVNASNETSNLGVFDVVFLTTKLYSNQDAIKQLTKLCSDKTLIITIQNGVSSYEELSKFFDPANIIPAATYIEAEIISPGTILQKGSSVVIEMGEIDGNFSERLNNLKNMLSFEGLEINISKDIKASLWKKMISVGAFGTIMTSFRSSFGEITSSMYGEEVLRGTMNEILEIGKLDGVNLEDVDIDKVVHGLKEESDSITSSMQQDLINSKPLEIDNILGHVVVLSKKYN
;
A
#
# COMPACT_ATOMS: atom_id res chain seq x y z
N MET A 1 -19.22 0.51 -13.08
CA MET A 1 -17.98 -0.15 -12.54
C MET A 1 -18.23 -0.48 -11.08
N LYS A 2 -18.04 -1.74 -10.71
CA LYS A 2 -18.15 -2.22 -9.34
C LYS A 2 -16.74 -2.48 -8.79
N ILE A 3 -16.44 -1.89 -7.66
CA ILE A 3 -15.12 -2.02 -7.00
C ILE A 3 -15.28 -2.79 -5.70
N VAL A 4 -14.33 -3.68 -5.41
CA VAL A 4 -14.18 -4.24 -4.07
C VAL A 4 -12.82 -3.86 -3.48
N ILE A 5 -12.83 -3.46 -2.22
CA ILE A 5 -11.62 -3.22 -1.43
C ILE A 5 -11.38 -4.45 -0.57
N MET A 6 -10.42 -5.27 -0.95
CA MET A 6 -10.06 -6.47 -0.20
C MET A 6 -9.06 -6.13 0.90
N GLY A 7 -9.54 -6.11 2.14
CA GLY A 7 -8.77 -5.71 3.31
C GLY A 7 -8.97 -4.24 3.71
N ALA A 8 -10.23 -3.80 3.82
CA ALA A 8 -10.55 -2.41 4.20
C ALA A 8 -10.17 -2.11 5.66
N GLY A 9 -8.86 -2.00 5.90
CA GLY A 9 -8.24 -1.39 7.06
C GLY A 9 -8.21 0.15 6.90
N ALA A 10 -7.22 0.84 7.47
CA ALA A 10 -7.15 2.31 7.38
C ALA A 10 -7.09 2.80 5.92
N VAL A 11 -6.10 2.34 5.16
CA VAL A 11 -5.87 2.75 3.77
C VAL A 11 -7.02 2.34 2.85
N GLY A 12 -7.42 1.06 2.91
CA GLY A 12 -8.52 0.56 2.07
C GLY A 12 -9.85 1.22 2.37
N SER A 13 -10.15 1.49 3.65
CA SER A 13 -11.37 2.21 4.03
C SER A 13 -11.35 3.66 3.55
N TYR A 14 -10.20 4.35 3.63
CA TYR A 14 -10.09 5.71 3.10
C TYR A 14 -10.41 5.74 1.60
N TYR A 15 -9.76 4.90 0.79
CA TYR A 15 -10.00 4.85 -0.65
C TYR A 15 -11.45 4.47 -0.96
N GLY A 16 -11.98 3.44 -0.32
CA GLY A 16 -13.36 3.05 -0.51
C GLY A 16 -14.35 4.15 -0.12
N GLY A 17 -14.07 4.90 0.94
CA GLY A 17 -14.83 6.08 1.36
C GLY A 17 -14.81 7.20 0.31
N VAL A 18 -13.62 7.54 -0.22
CA VAL A 18 -13.47 8.55 -1.28
C VAL A 18 -14.20 8.10 -2.55
N PHE A 19 -14.06 6.86 -2.96
CA PHE A 19 -14.76 6.33 -4.13
C PHE A 19 -16.29 6.39 -3.94
N LYS A 20 -16.78 5.95 -2.79
CA LYS A 20 -18.23 5.98 -2.49
C LYS A 20 -18.78 7.40 -2.46
N ARG A 21 -18.07 8.34 -1.83
CA ARG A 21 -18.44 9.78 -1.80
C ARG A 21 -18.61 10.34 -3.22
N ASN A 22 -17.84 9.84 -4.17
CA ASN A 22 -17.87 10.26 -5.57
C ASN A 22 -18.74 9.38 -6.46
N GLY A 23 -19.66 8.60 -5.87
CA GLY A 23 -20.71 7.87 -6.61
C GLY A 23 -20.26 6.53 -7.20
N ILE A 24 -19.07 6.03 -6.85
CA ILE A 24 -18.62 4.69 -7.30
C ILE A 24 -19.33 3.61 -6.47
N ASP A 25 -19.72 2.53 -7.13
CA ASP A 25 -20.24 1.33 -6.46
C ASP A 25 -19.10 0.54 -5.82
N VAL A 26 -18.98 0.65 -4.50
CA VAL A 26 -17.88 0.09 -3.72
C VAL A 26 -18.40 -0.84 -2.63
N THR A 27 -17.73 -1.98 -2.47
CA THR A 27 -17.91 -2.88 -1.34
C THR A 27 -16.59 -3.02 -0.57
N LEU A 28 -16.63 -2.87 0.74
CA LEU A 28 -15.50 -3.03 1.65
C LEU A 28 -15.49 -4.45 2.23
N ILE A 29 -14.37 -5.17 2.11
CA ILE A 29 -14.18 -6.43 2.82
C ILE A 29 -13.34 -6.15 4.06
N ASN A 30 -13.97 -6.28 5.23
CA ASN A 30 -13.36 -6.03 6.54
C ASN A 30 -13.97 -6.94 7.61
N ARG A 31 -13.45 -6.89 8.84
CA ARG A 31 -13.81 -7.85 9.90
C ARG A 31 -13.93 -7.16 11.26
N GLY A 32 -14.57 -7.88 12.19
CA GLY A 32 -14.67 -7.52 13.61
C GLY A 32 -15.36 -6.17 13.86
N LYS A 33 -14.96 -5.49 14.93
CA LYS A 33 -15.60 -4.25 15.37
C LYS A 33 -15.62 -3.14 14.33
N HIS A 34 -14.59 -3.10 13.44
CA HIS A 34 -14.53 -2.11 12.36
C HIS A 34 -15.63 -2.36 11.33
N HIS A 35 -15.86 -3.62 10.96
CA HIS A 35 -16.95 -4.03 10.09
C HIS A 35 -18.33 -3.69 10.70
N GLU A 36 -18.56 -4.12 11.95
CA GLU A 36 -19.81 -3.88 12.66
C GLU A 36 -20.15 -2.38 12.73
N ALA A 37 -19.15 -1.54 13.00
CA ALA A 37 -19.35 -0.10 13.08
C ALA A 37 -19.70 0.52 11.73
N ILE A 38 -19.06 0.08 10.64
CA ILE A 38 -19.37 0.56 9.28
C ILE A 38 -20.78 0.15 8.87
N VAL A 39 -21.17 -1.09 9.12
CA VAL A 39 -22.53 -1.58 8.78
C VAL A 39 -23.61 -0.81 9.55
N ASN A 40 -23.37 -0.49 10.81
CA ASN A 40 -24.38 0.14 11.65
C ASN A 40 -24.45 1.67 11.52
N ASN A 41 -23.31 2.34 11.24
CA ASN A 41 -23.19 3.79 11.37
C ASN A 41 -22.61 4.46 10.10
N GLY A 42 -22.31 3.68 9.06
CA GLY A 42 -21.53 4.16 7.91
C GLY A 42 -20.03 4.30 8.23
N LEU A 43 -19.27 4.67 7.23
CA LEU A 43 -17.83 4.93 7.33
C LEU A 43 -17.59 6.41 7.56
N ASN A 44 -16.95 6.74 8.68
CA ASN A 44 -16.53 8.10 8.99
C ASN A 44 -15.07 8.32 8.56
N ILE A 45 -14.84 9.36 7.78
CA ILE A 45 -13.51 9.81 7.38
C ILE A 45 -13.26 11.19 7.99
N LYS A 46 -12.18 11.33 8.75
CA LYS A 46 -11.57 12.59 9.15
C LYS A 46 -10.34 12.80 8.30
N SER A 47 -10.28 13.89 7.55
CA SER A 47 -9.24 14.08 6.55
C SER A 47 -8.82 15.53 6.42
N PHE A 48 -7.55 15.76 6.04
CA PHE A 48 -7.06 17.04 5.59
C PHE A 48 -7.98 17.64 4.50
N TRP A 49 -8.59 16.80 3.67
CA TRP A 49 -9.49 17.16 2.58
C TRP A 49 -10.96 17.35 3.00
N GLY A 50 -11.21 17.45 4.29
CA GLY A 50 -12.53 17.60 4.88
C GLY A 50 -13.11 16.30 5.41
N ASP A 51 -13.87 16.42 6.49
CA ASP A 51 -14.53 15.32 7.16
C ASP A 51 -15.81 14.94 6.43
N PHE A 52 -16.10 13.63 6.35
CA PHE A 52 -17.34 13.13 5.78
C PHE A 52 -17.74 11.76 6.33
N ASN A 53 -19.02 11.44 6.19
CA ASN A 53 -19.58 10.10 6.44
C ASN A 53 -20.22 9.58 5.17
N VAL A 54 -20.04 8.28 4.89
CA VAL A 54 -20.69 7.61 3.75
C VAL A 54 -21.29 6.28 4.17
N ASP A 55 -22.48 6.02 3.66
CA ASP A 55 -23.11 4.71 3.72
C ASP A 55 -22.51 3.85 2.59
N VAL A 56 -21.58 2.95 2.93
CA VAL A 56 -20.85 2.10 2.01
C VAL A 56 -21.14 0.63 2.29
N ASN A 57 -21.32 -0.15 1.24
CA ASN A 57 -21.49 -1.59 1.39
C ASN A 57 -20.25 -2.20 2.07
N ALA A 58 -20.46 -3.00 3.11
CA ALA A 58 -19.39 -3.71 3.79
C ALA A 58 -19.79 -5.18 4.01
N SER A 59 -18.82 -6.08 3.88
CA SER A 59 -19.00 -7.51 4.12
C SER A 59 -17.80 -8.10 4.83
N ASN A 60 -18.03 -9.09 5.67
CA ASN A 60 -16.98 -9.92 6.27
C ASN A 60 -16.80 -11.25 5.53
N GLU A 61 -17.59 -11.50 4.50
CA GLU A 61 -17.57 -12.68 3.65
C GLU A 61 -17.53 -12.31 2.17
N THR A 62 -17.03 -13.22 1.33
CA THR A 62 -16.93 -13.02 -0.13
C THR A 62 -17.85 -13.95 -0.92
N SER A 63 -18.53 -14.90 -0.26
CA SER A 63 -19.20 -16.02 -0.91
C SER A 63 -20.42 -15.63 -1.78
N ASN A 64 -21.10 -14.51 -1.48
CA ASN A 64 -22.34 -14.12 -2.13
C ASN A 64 -22.31 -12.74 -2.80
N LEU A 65 -21.12 -12.18 -3.00
CA LEU A 65 -20.99 -10.81 -3.53
C LEU A 65 -20.98 -10.73 -5.05
N GLY A 66 -20.76 -11.87 -5.73
CA GLY A 66 -20.61 -11.91 -7.17
C GLY A 66 -19.23 -11.37 -7.63
N VAL A 67 -19.14 -11.07 -8.91
CA VAL A 67 -17.89 -10.63 -9.56
C VAL A 67 -17.82 -9.11 -9.61
N PHE A 68 -16.62 -8.57 -9.46
CA PHE A 68 -16.30 -7.14 -9.53
C PHE A 68 -15.48 -6.81 -10.77
N ASP A 69 -15.57 -5.56 -11.22
CA ASP A 69 -14.77 -5.06 -12.33
C ASP A 69 -13.33 -4.76 -11.89
N VAL A 70 -13.18 -4.24 -10.66
CA VAL A 70 -11.89 -3.87 -10.08
C VAL A 70 -11.80 -4.34 -8.63
N VAL A 71 -10.68 -4.94 -8.28
CA VAL A 71 -10.28 -5.27 -6.92
C VAL A 71 -9.13 -4.37 -6.50
N PHE A 72 -9.24 -3.71 -5.37
CA PHE A 72 -8.10 -3.13 -4.66
C PHE A 72 -7.65 -4.10 -3.57
N LEU A 73 -6.46 -4.66 -3.70
CA LEU A 73 -5.85 -5.50 -2.67
C LEU A 73 -5.05 -4.62 -1.71
N THR A 74 -5.57 -4.50 -0.49
CA THR A 74 -5.07 -3.61 0.56
C THR A 74 -4.81 -4.35 1.88
N THR A 75 -4.84 -5.69 1.85
CA THR A 75 -4.49 -6.51 3.01
C THR A 75 -3.01 -6.39 3.35
N LYS A 76 -2.67 -6.67 4.59
CA LYS A 76 -1.27 -6.89 4.97
C LYS A 76 -0.72 -8.13 4.25
N LEU A 77 0.55 -8.10 3.83
CA LEU A 77 1.19 -9.15 3.04
C LEU A 77 1.12 -10.54 3.68
N TYR A 78 1.25 -10.64 5.00
CA TYR A 78 1.12 -11.92 5.71
C TYR A 78 -0.28 -12.57 5.60
N SER A 79 -1.27 -11.82 5.13
CA SER A 79 -2.64 -12.32 4.87
C SER A 79 -2.89 -12.71 3.43
N ASN A 80 -1.89 -12.63 2.53
CA ASN A 80 -2.08 -12.84 1.09
C ASN A 80 -2.65 -14.20 0.74
N GLN A 81 -2.20 -15.28 1.39
CA GLN A 81 -2.71 -16.62 1.09
C GLN A 81 -4.24 -16.72 1.26
N ASP A 82 -4.76 -16.14 2.34
CA ASP A 82 -6.19 -16.14 2.59
C ASP A 82 -6.93 -15.13 1.71
N ALA A 83 -6.34 -13.97 1.46
CA ALA A 83 -6.90 -12.98 0.57
C ALA A 83 -7.04 -13.52 -0.87
N ILE A 84 -6.00 -14.14 -1.42
CA ILE A 84 -6.00 -14.73 -2.76
C ILE A 84 -7.11 -15.79 -2.90
N LYS A 85 -7.28 -16.68 -1.93
CA LYS A 85 -8.37 -17.67 -1.92
C LYS A 85 -9.76 -17.03 -1.95
N GLN A 86 -9.91 -15.86 -1.33
CA GLN A 86 -11.16 -15.12 -1.34
C GLN A 86 -11.35 -14.36 -2.66
N LEU A 87 -10.28 -13.80 -3.21
CA LEU A 87 -10.30 -13.08 -4.49
C LEU A 87 -10.76 -13.95 -5.65
N THR A 88 -10.42 -15.23 -5.69
CA THR A 88 -10.87 -16.15 -6.74
C THR A 88 -12.39 -16.23 -6.89
N LYS A 89 -13.14 -15.89 -5.84
CA LYS A 89 -14.61 -15.84 -5.86
C LYS A 89 -15.18 -14.51 -6.33
N LEU A 90 -14.36 -13.47 -6.34
CA LEU A 90 -14.73 -12.08 -6.67
C LEU A 90 -14.26 -11.66 -8.06
N CYS A 91 -13.38 -12.45 -8.68
CA CYS A 91 -12.75 -12.14 -9.95
C CYS A 91 -13.28 -13.02 -11.07
N SER A 92 -13.39 -12.43 -12.26
CA SER A 92 -13.50 -13.11 -13.55
C SER A 92 -12.18 -12.93 -14.32
N ASP A 93 -12.13 -13.46 -15.54
CA ASP A 93 -11.05 -13.25 -16.50
C ASP A 93 -10.89 -11.79 -16.98
N LYS A 94 -11.85 -10.90 -16.63
CA LYS A 94 -11.83 -9.47 -16.96
C LYS A 94 -11.60 -8.55 -15.77
N THR A 95 -11.57 -9.10 -14.57
CA THR A 95 -11.40 -8.32 -13.34
C THR A 95 -9.97 -7.79 -13.22
N LEU A 96 -9.81 -6.49 -13.07
CA LEU A 96 -8.51 -5.87 -12.79
C LEU A 96 -8.19 -5.95 -11.29
N ILE A 97 -6.99 -6.38 -10.94
CA ILE A 97 -6.52 -6.48 -9.57
C ILE A 97 -5.42 -5.44 -9.36
N ILE A 98 -5.73 -4.37 -8.63
CA ILE A 98 -4.78 -3.32 -8.27
C ILE A 98 -4.21 -3.67 -6.90
N THR A 99 -2.93 -4.01 -6.83
CA THR A 99 -2.25 -4.27 -5.56
C THR A 99 -1.51 -3.02 -5.11
N ILE A 100 -1.91 -2.47 -3.96
CA ILE A 100 -1.29 -1.28 -3.33
C ILE A 100 -0.56 -1.63 -2.03
N GLN A 101 -0.25 -2.90 -1.85
CA GLN A 101 0.45 -3.41 -0.67
C GLN A 101 1.90 -2.88 -0.64
N ASN A 102 2.46 -2.77 0.56
CA ASN A 102 3.88 -2.43 0.69
C ASN A 102 4.77 -3.57 0.21
N GLY A 103 6.04 -3.27 -0.12
CA GLY A 103 6.98 -4.25 -0.64
C GLY A 103 6.89 -4.41 -2.15
N VAL A 104 7.59 -5.42 -2.68
CA VAL A 104 7.79 -5.63 -4.13
C VAL A 104 7.28 -7.00 -4.62
N SER A 105 6.81 -7.88 -3.71
CA SER A 105 6.50 -9.29 -4.04
C SER A 105 5.06 -9.53 -4.51
N SER A 106 4.13 -8.61 -4.25
CA SER A 106 2.68 -8.86 -4.44
C SER A 106 2.30 -9.21 -5.88
N TYR A 107 2.92 -8.56 -6.87
CA TYR A 107 2.64 -8.87 -8.28
C TYR A 107 2.99 -10.32 -8.62
N GLU A 108 4.18 -10.77 -8.21
CA GLU A 108 4.63 -12.15 -8.47
C GLU A 108 3.79 -13.19 -7.73
N GLU A 109 3.37 -12.88 -6.51
CA GLU A 109 2.48 -13.76 -5.74
C GLU A 109 1.12 -13.91 -6.42
N LEU A 110 0.50 -12.80 -6.84
CA LEU A 110 -0.78 -12.80 -7.53
C LEU A 110 -0.71 -13.48 -8.90
N SER A 111 0.39 -13.32 -9.63
CA SER A 111 0.61 -13.92 -10.97
C SER A 111 0.64 -15.44 -10.98
N LYS A 112 0.75 -16.07 -9.80
CA LYS A 112 0.63 -17.54 -9.66
C LYS A 112 -0.82 -18.02 -9.69
N PHE A 113 -1.80 -17.12 -9.53
CA PHE A 113 -3.22 -17.46 -9.36
C PHE A 113 -4.13 -16.74 -10.34
N PHE A 114 -3.70 -15.60 -10.86
CA PHE A 114 -4.47 -14.76 -11.78
C PHE A 114 -3.63 -14.48 -13.04
N ASP A 115 -4.31 -14.15 -14.13
CA ASP A 115 -3.62 -13.74 -15.36
C ASP A 115 -2.78 -12.48 -15.05
N PRO A 116 -1.46 -12.51 -15.28
CA PRO A 116 -0.59 -11.34 -15.10
C PRO A 116 -1.09 -10.09 -15.83
N ALA A 117 -1.76 -10.28 -16.99
CA ALA A 117 -2.36 -9.19 -17.74
C ALA A 117 -3.47 -8.44 -16.98
N ASN A 118 -4.06 -9.04 -15.96
CA ASN A 118 -5.12 -8.42 -15.16
C ASN A 118 -4.60 -7.79 -13.85
N ILE A 119 -3.31 -7.93 -13.56
CA ILE A 119 -2.71 -7.41 -12.33
C ILE A 119 -2.05 -6.07 -12.61
N ILE A 120 -2.39 -5.06 -11.82
CA ILE A 120 -1.82 -3.72 -11.88
C ILE A 120 -1.09 -3.48 -10.54
N PRO A 121 0.25 -3.56 -10.53
CA PRO A 121 1.03 -3.17 -9.37
C PRO A 121 0.95 -1.66 -9.15
N ALA A 122 0.92 -1.25 -7.87
CA ALA A 122 0.87 0.15 -7.51
C ALA A 122 1.56 0.43 -6.17
N ALA A 123 2.19 1.60 -6.08
CA ALA A 123 2.67 2.17 -4.84
C ALA A 123 1.63 3.16 -4.29
N THR A 124 1.41 3.17 -2.99
CA THR A 124 0.53 4.15 -2.35
C THR A 124 1.28 5.00 -1.33
N TYR A 125 0.99 6.28 -1.31
CA TYR A 125 1.54 7.26 -0.38
C TYR A 125 0.36 7.92 0.34
N ILE A 126 0.13 7.50 1.56
CA ILE A 126 -0.94 7.99 2.43
C ILE A 126 -0.58 7.73 3.88
N GLU A 127 -0.87 8.67 4.74
CA GLU A 127 -0.90 8.46 6.18
C GLU A 127 -2.35 8.33 6.64
N ALA A 128 -2.72 7.13 7.06
CA ALA A 128 -4.07 6.83 7.52
C ALA A 128 -4.07 5.83 8.68
N GLU A 129 -4.95 6.05 9.64
CA GLU A 129 -5.12 5.19 10.81
C GLU A 129 -6.60 4.99 11.17
N ILE A 130 -6.92 3.84 11.77
CA ILE A 130 -8.23 3.61 12.39
C ILE A 130 -8.16 4.18 13.81
N ILE A 131 -8.77 5.34 14.05
CA ILE A 131 -8.79 5.96 15.38
C ILE A 131 -9.88 5.40 16.29
N SER A 132 -10.93 4.85 15.70
CA SER A 132 -11.97 4.05 16.37
C SER A 132 -12.67 3.16 15.34
N PRO A 133 -13.38 2.09 15.75
CA PRO A 133 -14.15 1.29 14.82
C PRO A 133 -15.06 2.16 13.94
N GLY A 134 -14.99 1.97 12.62
CA GLY A 134 -15.74 2.75 11.62
C GLY A 134 -15.24 4.16 11.36
N THR A 135 -14.12 4.60 11.99
CA THR A 135 -13.59 5.95 11.81
C THR A 135 -12.13 5.94 11.40
N ILE A 136 -11.83 6.53 10.26
CA ILE A 136 -10.48 6.70 9.71
C ILE A 136 -10.03 8.15 9.92
N LEU A 137 -8.78 8.31 10.35
CA LEU A 137 -8.07 9.59 10.29
C LEU A 137 -7.03 9.52 9.19
N GLN A 138 -7.12 10.41 8.20
CA GLN A 138 -6.10 10.63 7.18
C GLN A 138 -5.41 11.96 7.47
N LYS A 139 -4.07 11.96 7.48
CA LYS A 139 -3.23 13.11 7.78
C LYS A 139 -2.46 13.57 6.54
N GLY A 140 -2.13 14.85 6.52
CA GLY A 140 -1.36 15.47 5.43
C GLY A 140 -2.14 15.63 4.13
N SER A 141 -1.62 16.45 3.25
CA SER A 141 -2.24 16.78 1.96
C SER A 141 -1.96 15.76 0.85
N SER A 142 -0.93 14.93 1.01
CA SER A 142 -0.52 13.97 -0.02
C SER A 142 -1.26 12.65 0.14
N VAL A 143 -2.09 12.32 -0.85
CA VAL A 143 -2.73 11.00 -0.99
C VAL A 143 -2.59 10.58 -2.45
N VAL A 144 -1.65 9.69 -2.71
CA VAL A 144 -1.27 9.32 -4.08
C VAL A 144 -1.26 7.80 -4.23
N ILE A 145 -1.81 7.32 -5.34
CA ILE A 145 -1.57 5.99 -5.87
C ILE A 145 -0.79 6.15 -7.18
N GLU A 146 0.41 5.60 -7.21
CA GLU A 146 1.21 5.48 -8.43
C GLU A 146 1.10 4.06 -8.95
N MET A 147 0.48 3.86 -10.11
CA MET A 147 0.25 2.54 -10.71
C MET A 147 0.89 2.47 -12.10
N GLY A 148 1.18 1.26 -12.57
CA GLY A 148 1.77 1.08 -13.89
C GLY A 148 1.61 -0.34 -14.42
N GLU A 149 1.75 -0.48 -15.75
CA GLU A 149 1.92 -1.80 -16.34
C GLU A 149 3.30 -2.35 -16.01
N ILE A 150 3.37 -3.67 -15.79
CA ILE A 150 4.62 -4.33 -15.40
C ILE A 150 5.70 -4.28 -16.50
N ASP A 151 5.28 -4.10 -17.73
CA ASP A 151 6.15 -3.95 -18.92
C ASP A 151 6.48 -2.49 -19.27
N GLY A 152 5.99 -1.53 -18.46
CA GLY A 152 6.22 -0.10 -18.65
C GLY A 152 5.39 0.56 -19.75
N ASN A 153 4.46 -0.15 -20.39
CA ASN A 153 3.62 0.40 -21.43
C ASN A 153 2.53 1.34 -20.87
N PHE A 154 2.18 2.36 -21.65
CA PHE A 154 1.00 3.19 -21.37
C PHE A 154 -0.24 2.54 -21.99
N SER A 155 -1.11 2.00 -21.14
CA SER A 155 -2.33 1.37 -21.60
C SER A 155 -3.54 2.29 -21.46
N GLU A 156 -4.54 2.09 -22.32
CA GLU A 156 -5.82 2.80 -22.24
C GLU A 156 -6.54 2.50 -20.91
N ARG A 157 -6.42 1.27 -20.40
CA ARG A 157 -7.04 0.88 -19.12
C ARG A 157 -6.48 1.67 -17.94
N LEU A 158 -5.17 1.96 -17.88
CA LEU A 158 -4.58 2.80 -16.84
C LEU A 158 -5.09 4.24 -16.91
N ASN A 159 -5.20 4.80 -18.12
CA ASN A 159 -5.76 6.14 -18.31
C ASN A 159 -7.23 6.19 -17.88
N ASN A 160 -8.02 5.17 -18.22
CA ASN A 160 -9.41 5.07 -17.81
C ASN A 160 -9.54 4.97 -16.28
N LEU A 161 -8.73 4.14 -15.61
CA LEU A 161 -8.71 4.04 -14.15
C LEU A 161 -8.30 5.38 -13.51
N LYS A 162 -7.25 6.03 -14.01
CA LYS A 162 -6.82 7.35 -13.53
C LYS A 162 -7.97 8.36 -13.62
N ASN A 163 -8.60 8.49 -14.79
CA ASN A 163 -9.68 9.46 -15.01
C ASN A 163 -10.92 9.19 -14.15
N MET A 164 -11.19 7.91 -13.87
CA MET A 164 -12.38 7.51 -13.12
C MET A 164 -12.20 7.53 -11.61
N LEU A 165 -10.97 7.42 -11.12
CA LEU A 165 -10.67 7.21 -9.70
C LEU A 165 -9.83 8.32 -9.08
N SER A 166 -9.42 9.36 -9.84
CA SER A 166 -8.79 10.55 -9.28
C SER A 166 -9.87 11.53 -8.83
N PHE A 167 -9.79 11.93 -7.56
CA PHE A 167 -10.74 12.84 -6.91
C PHE A 167 -10.00 13.79 -5.98
N GLU A 168 -10.67 14.82 -5.50
CA GLU A 168 -10.14 15.59 -4.38
C GLU A 168 -9.82 14.66 -3.20
N GLY A 169 -8.60 14.75 -2.69
CA GLY A 169 -8.10 13.85 -1.65
C GLY A 169 -7.62 12.48 -2.14
N LEU A 170 -7.51 12.26 -3.46
CA LEU A 170 -6.89 11.08 -4.04
C LEU A 170 -6.39 11.35 -5.47
N GLU A 171 -5.08 11.44 -5.62
CA GLU A 171 -4.42 11.54 -6.91
C GLU A 171 -3.98 10.16 -7.40
N ILE A 172 -4.23 9.85 -8.69
CA ILE A 172 -3.70 8.64 -9.32
C ILE A 172 -2.69 9.05 -10.39
N ASN A 173 -1.48 8.54 -10.26
CA ASN A 173 -0.39 8.74 -11.22
C ASN A 173 -0.07 7.45 -11.97
N ILE A 174 0.35 7.60 -13.23
CA ILE A 174 0.78 6.46 -14.05
C ILE A 174 2.29 6.48 -14.12
N SER A 175 2.91 5.43 -13.59
CA SER A 175 4.36 5.22 -13.67
C SER A 175 4.76 4.66 -15.02
N LYS A 176 5.90 5.14 -15.52
CA LYS A 176 6.58 4.58 -16.72
C LYS A 176 7.38 3.32 -16.38
N ASP A 177 7.74 3.17 -15.12
CA ASP A 177 8.46 2.00 -14.59
C ASP A 177 7.98 1.75 -13.16
N ILE A 178 6.90 1.00 -13.05
CA ILE A 178 6.29 0.71 -11.75
C ILE A 178 7.20 -0.15 -10.86
N LYS A 179 8.06 -0.99 -11.45
CA LYS A 179 9.04 -1.76 -10.68
C LYS A 179 10.00 -0.82 -9.98
N ALA A 180 10.55 0.15 -10.71
CA ALA A 180 11.42 1.17 -10.12
C ALA A 180 10.70 1.99 -9.04
N SER A 181 9.44 2.39 -9.25
CA SER A 181 8.65 3.10 -8.24
C SER A 181 8.48 2.29 -6.95
N LEU A 182 8.15 1.00 -7.06
CA LEU A 182 8.02 0.10 -5.90
C LEU A 182 9.35 -0.07 -5.15
N TRP A 183 10.45 -0.26 -5.88
CA TRP A 183 11.77 -0.41 -5.27
C TRP A 183 12.27 0.90 -4.65
N LYS A 184 12.03 2.07 -5.26
CA LYS A 184 12.33 3.38 -4.66
C LYS A 184 11.57 3.58 -3.34
N LYS A 185 10.30 3.20 -3.31
CA LYS A 185 9.53 3.19 -2.05
C LYS A 185 10.10 2.20 -1.04
N MET A 186 10.54 1.01 -1.48
CA MET A 186 11.17 0.02 -0.62
C MET A 186 12.48 0.51 -0.01
N ILE A 187 13.32 1.18 -0.80
CA ILE A 187 14.58 1.79 -0.37
C ILE A 187 14.33 2.86 0.71
N SER A 188 13.30 3.69 0.56
CA SER A 188 12.97 4.73 1.55
C SER A 188 12.09 4.17 2.68
N VAL A 189 10.80 3.98 2.41
CA VAL A 189 9.78 3.62 3.42
C VAL A 189 10.02 2.24 4.02
N GLY A 190 10.47 1.26 3.24
CA GLY A 190 10.79 -0.08 3.72
C GLY A 190 11.96 -0.07 4.68
N ALA A 191 13.04 0.67 4.35
CA ALA A 191 14.22 0.77 5.19
C ALA A 191 13.91 1.51 6.50
N PHE A 192 13.44 2.77 6.43
CA PHE A 192 13.22 3.54 7.66
C PHE A 192 12.14 2.91 8.54
N GLY A 193 11.08 2.37 7.96
CA GLY A 193 10.01 1.72 8.72
C GLY A 193 10.51 0.51 9.51
N THR A 194 11.41 -0.27 8.93
CA THR A 194 12.01 -1.41 9.62
C THR A 194 13.00 -0.97 10.70
N ILE A 195 13.86 0.02 10.42
CA ILE A 195 14.83 0.52 11.38
C ILE A 195 14.14 1.18 12.57
N MET A 196 13.15 2.05 12.34
CA MET A 196 12.32 2.65 13.39
C MET A 196 11.67 1.58 14.28
N THR A 197 11.13 0.53 13.66
CA THR A 197 10.49 -0.58 14.39
C THR A 197 11.50 -1.36 15.22
N SER A 198 12.68 -1.68 14.66
CA SER A 198 13.71 -2.47 15.31
C SER A 198 14.35 -1.72 16.48
N PHE A 199 14.60 -0.43 16.33
CA PHE A 199 15.20 0.42 17.37
C PHE A 199 14.15 0.98 18.35
N ARG A 200 12.85 0.88 18.00
CA ARG A 200 11.74 1.50 18.75
C ARG A 200 11.94 3.00 18.93
N SER A 201 12.52 3.65 17.94
CA SER A 201 12.89 5.05 17.96
C SER A 201 12.18 5.81 16.84
N SER A 202 12.00 7.10 16.99
CA SER A 202 11.55 7.99 15.94
C SER A 202 12.62 8.14 14.85
N PHE A 203 12.22 8.59 13.67
CA PHE A 203 13.16 8.84 12.59
C PHE A 203 14.20 9.91 12.96
N GLY A 204 13.78 10.97 13.67
CA GLY A 204 14.67 12.02 14.15
C GLY A 204 15.72 11.51 15.16
N GLU A 205 15.33 10.63 16.10
CA GLU A 205 16.28 10.00 17.03
C GLU A 205 17.32 9.13 16.32
N ILE A 206 16.89 8.36 15.31
CA ILE A 206 17.80 7.54 14.51
C ILE A 206 18.79 8.41 13.73
N THR A 207 18.31 9.42 13.03
CA THR A 207 19.16 10.27 12.17
C THR A 207 19.98 11.31 12.91
N SER A 208 19.67 11.59 14.18
CA SER A 208 20.54 12.39 15.07
C SER A 208 21.69 11.59 15.66
N SER A 209 21.64 10.27 15.63
CA SER A 209 22.73 9.37 16.04
C SER A 209 23.58 8.99 14.83
N MET A 210 24.90 9.18 14.94
CA MET A 210 25.85 8.80 13.87
C MET A 210 25.71 7.33 13.46
N TYR A 211 25.63 6.42 14.41
CA TYR A 211 25.49 4.99 14.13
C TYR A 211 24.07 4.61 13.65
N GLY A 212 23.04 5.31 14.13
CA GLY A 212 21.66 5.10 13.67
C GLY A 212 21.50 5.48 12.20
N GLU A 213 22.04 6.63 11.81
CA GLU A 213 22.06 7.05 10.40
C GLU A 213 22.90 6.11 9.52
N GLU A 214 24.06 5.65 10.01
CA GLU A 214 24.91 4.70 9.29
C GLU A 214 24.16 3.39 8.99
N VAL A 215 23.44 2.83 9.99
CA VAL A 215 22.63 1.62 9.79
C VAL A 215 21.48 1.86 8.81
N LEU A 216 20.82 3.01 8.89
CA LEU A 216 19.75 3.36 7.94
C LEU A 216 20.29 3.42 6.51
N ARG A 217 21.39 4.13 6.29
CA ARG A 217 22.05 4.26 4.98
C ARG A 217 22.55 2.91 4.47
N GLY A 218 23.15 2.09 5.33
CA GLY A 218 23.58 0.75 5.00
C GLY A 218 22.42 -0.10 4.50
N THR A 219 21.31 -0.11 5.24
CA THR A 219 20.09 -0.83 4.85
C THR A 219 19.53 -0.34 3.52
N MET A 220 19.48 0.98 3.29
CA MET A 220 19.02 1.53 2.00
C MET A 220 19.92 1.10 0.85
N ASN A 221 21.25 1.11 1.03
CA ASN A 221 22.21 0.68 0.01
C ASN A 221 22.07 -0.83 -0.29
N GLU A 222 21.93 -1.67 0.72
CA GLU A 222 21.68 -3.11 0.53
C GLU A 222 20.40 -3.37 -0.29
N ILE A 223 19.31 -2.67 0.00
CA ILE A 223 18.07 -2.77 -0.77
C ILE A 223 18.29 -2.30 -2.21
N LEU A 224 18.99 -1.19 -2.41
CA LEU A 224 19.32 -0.62 -3.73
C LEU A 224 20.11 -1.62 -4.57
N GLU A 225 21.15 -2.23 -4.01
CA GLU A 225 21.98 -3.22 -4.72
C GLU A 225 21.16 -4.47 -5.10
N ILE A 226 20.33 -4.99 -4.19
CA ILE A 226 19.47 -6.13 -4.51
C ILE A 226 18.45 -5.78 -5.58
N GLY A 227 17.87 -4.58 -5.56
CA GLY A 227 16.97 -4.12 -6.62
C GLY A 227 17.63 -4.05 -8.00
N LYS A 228 18.88 -3.57 -8.07
CA LYS A 228 19.67 -3.59 -9.31
C LYS A 228 19.96 -5.02 -9.78
N LEU A 229 20.32 -5.92 -8.87
CA LEU A 229 20.55 -7.34 -9.20
C LEU A 229 19.26 -8.04 -9.66
N ASP A 230 18.08 -7.60 -9.17
CA ASP A 230 16.77 -8.07 -9.64
C ASP A 230 16.34 -7.45 -11.00
N GLY A 231 17.27 -6.71 -11.65
CA GLY A 231 17.10 -6.17 -13.00
C GLY A 231 16.28 -4.88 -13.06
N VAL A 232 16.11 -4.18 -11.94
CA VAL A 232 15.38 -2.90 -11.90
C VAL A 232 16.32 -1.72 -12.15
N ASN A 233 15.89 -0.78 -12.98
CA ASN A 233 16.66 0.44 -13.24
C ASN A 233 16.54 1.41 -12.07
N LEU A 234 17.58 1.51 -11.27
CA LEU A 234 17.69 2.36 -10.07
C LEU A 234 18.95 3.27 -10.14
N GLU A 235 19.43 3.55 -11.32
CA GLU A 235 20.64 4.37 -11.53
C GLU A 235 20.48 5.83 -11.07
N ASP A 236 19.24 6.34 -11.04
CA ASP A 236 18.90 7.68 -10.58
C ASP A 236 18.74 7.80 -9.06
N VAL A 237 18.84 6.69 -8.32
CA VAL A 237 18.69 6.67 -6.86
C VAL A 237 19.99 7.10 -6.20
N ASP A 238 19.90 8.21 -5.46
CA ASP A 238 20.98 8.78 -4.65
C ASP A 238 20.56 8.73 -3.18
N ILE A 239 21.16 7.82 -2.42
CA ILE A 239 20.82 7.59 -1.00
C ILE A 239 21.07 8.85 -0.17
N ASP A 240 22.08 9.66 -0.50
CA ASP A 240 22.34 10.90 0.23
C ASP A 240 21.20 11.89 0.06
N LYS A 241 20.68 12.03 -1.15
CA LYS A 241 19.50 12.88 -1.40
C LYS A 241 18.24 12.33 -0.74
N VAL A 242 18.03 11.00 -0.77
CA VAL A 242 16.89 10.37 -0.10
C VAL A 242 16.92 10.66 1.40
N VAL A 243 18.05 10.42 2.07
CA VAL A 243 18.17 10.67 3.51
C VAL A 243 18.06 12.16 3.85
N HIS A 244 18.65 13.04 3.01
CA HIS A 244 18.53 14.48 3.19
C HIS A 244 17.06 14.95 3.14
N GLY A 245 16.32 14.56 2.10
CA GLY A 245 14.89 14.88 1.97
C GLY A 245 14.04 14.35 3.13
N LEU A 246 14.31 13.12 3.57
CA LEU A 246 13.61 12.56 4.73
C LEU A 246 13.93 13.33 6.03
N LYS A 247 15.15 13.86 6.20
CA LYS A 247 15.53 14.67 7.38
C LYS A 247 14.77 15.99 7.44
N GLU A 248 14.45 16.60 6.31
CA GLU A 248 13.67 17.83 6.26
C GLU A 248 12.24 17.62 6.79
N GLU A 249 11.73 16.40 6.73
CA GLU A 249 10.39 15.99 7.18
C GLU A 249 10.44 15.13 8.47
N SER A 250 11.59 15.05 9.15
CA SER A 250 11.87 14.05 10.20
C SER A 250 10.82 13.99 11.32
N ASP A 251 10.25 15.12 11.72
CA ASP A 251 9.27 15.21 12.80
C ASP A 251 7.88 14.65 12.39
N SER A 252 7.61 14.57 11.10
CA SER A 252 6.34 14.05 10.56
C SER A 252 6.43 12.58 10.14
N ILE A 253 7.63 12.01 10.02
CA ILE A 253 7.80 10.64 9.57
C ILE A 253 7.29 9.65 10.58
N THR A 254 6.33 8.83 10.16
CA THR A 254 5.75 7.74 10.92
C THR A 254 5.96 6.41 10.20
N SER A 255 5.95 5.31 10.95
CA SER A 255 6.04 3.97 10.40
C SER A 255 4.80 3.16 10.78
N SER A 256 4.06 2.69 9.76
CA SER A 256 2.91 1.81 9.98
C SER A 256 3.34 0.49 10.67
N MET A 257 4.54 -0.01 10.38
CA MET A 257 5.09 -1.21 11.02
C MET A 257 5.40 -0.95 12.50
N GLN A 258 5.94 0.22 12.85
CA GLN A 258 6.16 0.61 14.24
C GLN A 258 4.83 0.77 14.99
N GLN A 259 3.80 1.33 14.34
CA GLN A 259 2.46 1.41 14.94
C GLN A 259 1.85 0.02 15.14
N ASP A 260 2.07 -0.92 14.22
CA ASP A 260 1.64 -2.30 14.41
C ASP A 260 2.36 -2.95 15.60
N LEU A 261 3.67 -2.70 15.80
CA LEU A 261 4.42 -3.17 16.97
C LEU A 261 3.84 -2.61 18.27
N ILE A 262 3.61 -1.30 18.34
CA ILE A 262 3.05 -0.63 19.52
C ILE A 262 1.67 -1.21 19.87
N ASN A 263 0.87 -1.51 18.86
CA ASN A 263 -0.47 -2.07 19.02
C ASN A 263 -0.49 -3.60 19.14
N SER A 264 0.67 -4.26 19.32
CA SER A 264 0.81 -5.71 19.45
C SER A 264 0.18 -6.49 18.28
N LYS A 265 0.24 -5.93 17.06
CA LYS A 265 -0.20 -6.58 15.83
C LYS A 265 0.94 -7.32 15.15
N PRO A 266 0.65 -8.33 14.31
CA PRO A 266 1.66 -8.97 13.46
C PRO A 266 2.37 -7.95 12.58
N LEU A 267 3.68 -8.16 12.36
CA LEU A 267 4.52 -7.30 11.53
C LEU A 267 4.69 -7.86 10.12
N GLU A 268 4.86 -6.98 9.15
CA GLU A 268 5.15 -7.35 7.75
C GLU A 268 6.66 -7.51 7.49
N ILE A 269 7.48 -7.60 8.51
CA ILE A 269 8.95 -7.59 8.38
C ILE A 269 9.48 -8.69 7.47
N ASP A 270 8.92 -9.91 7.58
CA ASP A 270 9.31 -11.05 6.75
C ASP A 270 8.94 -10.85 5.27
N ASN A 271 7.87 -10.12 5.00
CA ASN A 271 7.39 -9.87 3.64
C ASN A 271 8.04 -8.62 3.01
N ILE A 272 8.57 -7.71 3.84
CA ILE A 272 9.25 -6.48 3.39
C ILE A 272 10.77 -6.76 3.33
N LEU A 273 11.54 -6.51 4.38
CA LEU A 273 12.99 -6.76 4.33
C LEU A 273 13.33 -8.24 4.26
N GLY A 274 12.54 -9.12 4.86
CA GLY A 274 12.74 -10.57 4.71
C GLY A 274 12.70 -11.03 3.25
N HIS A 275 11.86 -10.41 2.41
CA HIS A 275 11.85 -10.69 0.97
C HIS A 275 13.16 -10.23 0.29
N VAL A 276 13.72 -9.07 0.67
CA VAL A 276 15.03 -8.63 0.17
C VAL A 276 16.13 -9.63 0.56
N VAL A 277 16.10 -10.15 1.80
CA VAL A 277 17.03 -11.20 2.25
C VAL A 277 16.87 -12.49 1.43
N VAL A 278 15.64 -12.86 1.04
CA VAL A 278 15.44 -14.02 0.15
C VAL A 278 16.02 -13.76 -1.23
N LEU A 279 15.81 -12.57 -1.79
CA LEU A 279 16.40 -12.21 -3.09
C LEU A 279 17.93 -12.15 -3.03
N SER A 280 18.53 -11.63 -1.95
CA SER A 280 19.98 -11.58 -1.81
C SER A 280 20.62 -12.99 -1.90
N LYS A 281 19.97 -14.00 -1.30
CA LYS A 281 20.43 -15.39 -1.39
C LYS A 281 20.31 -16.00 -2.79
N LYS A 282 19.45 -15.45 -3.63
CA LYS A 282 19.31 -15.87 -5.04
C LYS A 282 20.44 -15.35 -5.91
N TYR A 283 21.04 -14.20 -5.52
CA TYR A 283 22.05 -13.50 -6.32
C TYR A 283 23.49 -13.68 -5.79
N ASN A 284 23.69 -14.44 -4.69
CA ASN A 284 24.98 -14.82 -4.14
C ASN A 284 25.51 -16.14 -4.72
#